data_1df0393b078fa5791e09de552a24b8f6
#
_entry.id   1df0393b078fa5791e09de552a24b8f6
#
_cell.length_a   1.000
_cell.length_b   1.000
_cell.length_c   1.000
_cell.angle_alpha   90.00
_cell.angle_beta   90.00
_cell.angle_gamma   90.00
#
_symmetry.space_group_name_H-M   'P 1'
#
loop_
_entity.id
_entity.type
_entity.pdbx_description
1 polymer ?
#
loop_
_entity_poly.entity_id
_entity_poly.type
_entity_poly.pdbx_seq_one_letter_code
_entity_poly.pdbx_strand_id
1 'polypeptide(L)'
;MSFTLVGLLSLAFANTLPLVLCSVALVGIGSSVFHPESSRVAQLASGGRKGLAQSIFQVGGNAGSAMGPLLAALIVIPFGQASIGWFALAALLAIFILIKIGNWYKRRLAVAARKTVATAAAPAHGLTKRKIRAALIILGVLVF
;
A
#
# COMPACT_ATOMS: atom_id res chain seq x y z
N MET A 1 -2.86 -0.89 7.68
CA MET A 1 -2.87 -2.31 8.12
C MET A 1 -3.76 -2.56 9.33
N SER A 2 -3.83 -1.71 10.35
CA SER A 2 -4.74 -1.92 11.49
C SER A 2 -6.22 -2.00 11.06
N PHE A 3 -6.65 -1.13 10.16
CA PHE A 3 -8.02 -1.20 9.58
C PHE A 3 -8.28 -2.52 8.85
N THR A 4 -7.29 -3.02 8.11
CA THR A 4 -7.38 -4.31 7.42
C THR A 4 -7.50 -5.46 8.43
N LEU A 5 -6.72 -5.45 9.51
CA LEU A 5 -6.78 -6.45 10.56
C LEU A 5 -8.14 -6.46 11.25
N VAL A 6 -8.63 -5.29 11.66
CA VAL A 6 -9.95 -5.15 12.30
C VAL A 6 -11.05 -5.60 11.33
N GLY A 7 -10.96 -5.19 10.06
CA GLY A 7 -11.90 -5.60 9.03
C GLY A 7 -11.94 -7.12 8.82
N LEU A 8 -10.79 -7.79 8.76
CA LEU A 8 -10.71 -9.25 8.62
C LEU A 8 -11.28 -9.98 9.85
N LEU A 9 -10.96 -9.51 11.04
CA LEU A 9 -11.53 -10.09 12.27
C LEU A 9 -13.04 -9.88 12.34
N SER A 10 -13.52 -8.67 12.03
CA SER A 10 -14.95 -8.40 11.97
C SER A 10 -15.65 -9.26 10.93
N LEU A 11 -15.01 -9.47 9.76
CA LEU A 11 -15.57 -10.30 8.69
C LEU A 11 -15.66 -11.78 9.09
N ALA A 12 -14.71 -12.31 9.86
CA ALA A 12 -14.73 -13.69 10.34
C ALA A 12 -15.95 -14.00 11.23
N PHE A 13 -16.48 -12.99 11.93
CA PHE A 13 -17.61 -13.10 12.85
C PHE A 13 -18.87 -12.38 12.34
N ALA A 14 -18.88 -11.93 11.09
CA ALA A 14 -20.01 -11.18 10.53
C ALA A 14 -21.20 -12.10 10.21
N ASN A 15 -22.28 -11.96 10.96
CA ASN A 15 -23.51 -12.74 10.79
C ASN A 15 -24.64 -11.97 10.07
N THR A 16 -24.42 -10.67 9.78
CA THR A 16 -25.42 -9.82 9.14
C THR A 16 -24.82 -9.08 7.96
N LEU A 17 -25.61 -8.83 6.93
CA LEU A 17 -25.16 -8.12 5.73
C LEU A 17 -24.53 -6.74 6.02
N PRO A 18 -25.11 -5.88 6.89
CA PRO A 18 -24.49 -4.61 7.23
C PRO A 18 -23.10 -4.77 7.86
N LEU A 19 -22.92 -5.78 8.71
CA LEU A 19 -21.62 -6.05 9.34
C LEU A 19 -20.58 -6.52 8.32
N VAL A 20 -20.97 -7.36 7.36
CA VAL A 20 -20.11 -7.76 6.24
C VAL A 20 -19.69 -6.54 5.43
N LEU A 21 -20.63 -5.66 5.06
CA LEU A 21 -20.32 -4.47 4.28
C LEU A 21 -19.36 -3.52 5.02
N CYS A 22 -19.60 -3.27 6.31
CA CYS A 22 -18.70 -2.47 7.14
C CYS A 22 -17.30 -3.09 7.24
N SER A 23 -17.21 -4.40 7.41
CA SER A 23 -15.94 -5.12 7.49
C SER A 23 -15.14 -5.01 6.20
N VAL A 24 -15.79 -5.20 5.05
CA VAL A 24 -15.18 -5.05 3.73
C VAL A 24 -14.73 -3.60 3.49
N ALA A 25 -15.55 -2.62 3.89
CA ALA A 25 -15.17 -1.20 3.79
C ALA A 25 -13.91 -0.88 4.61
N LEU A 26 -13.78 -1.42 5.83
CA LEU A 26 -12.57 -1.27 6.65
C LEU A 26 -11.33 -1.88 5.98
N VAL A 27 -11.46 -3.07 5.38
CA VAL A 27 -10.38 -3.69 4.60
C VAL A 27 -10.01 -2.81 3.42
N GLY A 28 -10.98 -2.27 2.69
CA GLY A 28 -10.78 -1.37 1.55
C GLY A 28 -10.03 -0.08 1.93
N ILE A 29 -10.43 0.58 3.02
CA ILE A 29 -9.75 1.77 3.55
C ILE A 29 -8.29 1.44 3.91
N GLY A 30 -8.06 0.31 4.59
CA GLY A 30 -6.69 -0.13 4.92
C GLY A 30 -5.83 -0.38 3.69
N SER A 31 -6.40 -0.96 2.65
CA SER A 31 -5.72 -1.26 1.39
C SER A 31 -5.42 0.00 0.56
N SER A 32 -6.36 0.95 0.50
CA SER A 32 -6.21 2.18 -0.30
C SER A 32 -5.04 3.04 0.15
N VAL A 33 -4.77 3.10 1.45
CA VAL A 33 -3.62 3.83 2.02
C VAL A 33 -2.32 3.02 1.85
N PHE A 34 -2.40 1.71 1.97
CA PHE A 34 -1.22 0.84 1.93
C PHE A 34 -0.55 0.80 0.55
N HIS A 35 -1.33 0.71 -0.53
CA HIS A 35 -0.81 0.54 -1.88
C HIS A 35 0.14 1.66 -2.34
N PRO A 36 -0.23 2.95 -2.29
CA PRO A 36 0.64 4.02 -2.73
C PRO A 36 1.88 4.15 -1.84
N GLU A 37 1.75 3.96 -0.53
CA GLU A 37 2.88 4.10 0.39
C GLU A 37 3.89 2.96 0.22
N SER A 38 3.44 1.73 0.01
CA SER A 38 4.30 0.58 -0.27
C SER A 38 5.08 0.75 -1.57
N SER A 39 4.44 1.27 -2.62
CA SER A 39 5.10 1.61 -3.89
C SER A 39 6.21 2.64 -3.70
N ARG A 40 5.97 3.69 -2.92
CA ARG A 40 7.00 4.70 -2.59
C ARG A 40 8.19 4.10 -1.84
N VAL A 41 7.93 3.23 -0.87
CA VAL A 41 8.98 2.53 -0.11
C VAL A 41 9.81 1.65 -1.04
N ALA A 42 9.18 0.89 -1.94
CA ALA A 42 9.85 0.06 -2.93
C ALA A 42 10.77 0.89 -3.84
N GLN A 43 10.31 2.04 -4.32
CA GLN A 43 11.11 2.95 -5.14
C GLN A 43 12.31 3.52 -4.38
N LEU A 44 12.16 3.86 -3.10
CA LEU A 44 13.27 4.35 -2.26
C LEU A 44 14.30 3.27 -1.94
N ALA A 45 13.85 2.03 -1.81
CA ALA A 45 14.72 0.87 -1.56
C ALA A 45 15.49 0.44 -2.83
N SER A 46 15.10 0.91 -4.01
CA SER A 46 15.58 0.44 -5.32
C SER A 46 17.04 0.76 -5.64
N GLY A 47 17.71 1.61 -4.85
CA GLY A 47 19.09 2.03 -5.15
C GLY A 47 19.27 2.72 -6.51
N GLY A 48 18.22 3.41 -7.01
CA GLY A 48 18.19 4.10 -8.31
C GLY A 48 17.48 3.30 -9.42
N ARG A 49 17.25 2.01 -9.25
CA ARG A 49 16.55 1.15 -10.22
C ARG A 49 15.03 1.17 -10.00
N LYS A 50 14.43 2.36 -10.06
CA LYS A 50 13.00 2.58 -9.72
C LYS A 50 12.05 1.73 -10.57
N GLY A 51 12.33 1.59 -11.87
CA GLY A 51 11.51 0.76 -12.78
C GLY A 51 11.48 -0.71 -12.35
N LEU A 52 12.64 -1.30 -12.07
CA LEU A 52 12.73 -2.69 -11.61
C LEU A 52 11.97 -2.90 -10.28
N ALA A 53 12.14 -2.00 -9.32
CA ALA A 53 11.43 -2.09 -8.06
C ALA A 53 9.91 -1.99 -8.23
N GLN A 54 9.45 -1.12 -9.12
CA GLN A 54 8.03 -0.99 -9.43
C GLN A 54 7.48 -2.22 -10.14
N SER A 55 8.24 -2.82 -11.06
CA SER A 55 7.83 -4.06 -11.75
C SER A 55 7.69 -5.23 -10.77
N ILE A 56 8.65 -5.42 -9.88
CA ILE A 56 8.60 -6.48 -8.85
C ILE A 56 7.41 -6.25 -7.92
N PHE A 57 7.18 -5.01 -7.50
CA PHE A 57 6.03 -4.64 -6.66
C PHE A 57 4.71 -4.97 -7.35
N GLN A 58 4.58 -4.63 -8.64
CA GLN A 58 3.39 -4.89 -9.44
C GLN A 58 3.14 -6.39 -9.64
N VAL A 59 4.18 -7.16 -9.95
CA VAL A 59 4.09 -8.62 -10.08
C VAL A 59 3.63 -9.25 -8.76
N GLY A 60 4.20 -8.82 -7.63
CA GLY A 60 3.77 -9.28 -6.31
C GLY A 60 2.32 -8.93 -5.99
N GLY A 61 1.88 -7.72 -6.33
CA GLY A 61 0.49 -7.29 -6.18
C GLY A 61 -0.48 -8.12 -7.02
N ASN A 62 -0.16 -8.34 -8.29
CA ASN A 62 -0.98 -9.15 -9.20
C ASN A 62 -1.04 -10.62 -8.75
N ALA A 63 0.09 -11.19 -8.31
CA ALA A 63 0.13 -12.55 -7.76
C ALA A 63 -0.75 -12.65 -6.50
N GLY A 64 -0.68 -11.68 -5.59
CA GLY A 64 -1.55 -11.62 -4.41
C GLY A 64 -3.03 -11.53 -4.76
N SER A 65 -3.38 -10.72 -5.76
CA SER A 65 -4.76 -10.58 -6.25
C SER A 65 -5.29 -11.87 -6.88
N ALA A 66 -4.45 -12.63 -7.56
CA ALA A 66 -4.82 -13.92 -8.14
C ALA A 66 -4.94 -15.02 -7.07
N MET A 67 -4.04 -15.01 -6.08
CA MET A 67 -4.06 -16.00 -5.00
C MET A 67 -5.19 -15.76 -3.99
N GLY A 68 -5.68 -14.54 -3.82
CA GLY A 68 -6.73 -14.21 -2.88
C GLY A 68 -8.00 -15.06 -3.07
N PRO A 69 -8.66 -15.02 -4.24
CA PRO A 69 -9.83 -15.85 -4.52
C PRO A 69 -9.55 -17.36 -4.45
N LEU A 70 -8.35 -17.80 -4.88
CA LEU A 70 -7.96 -19.20 -4.81
C LEU A 70 -7.87 -19.68 -3.35
N LEU A 71 -7.21 -18.92 -2.48
CA LEU A 71 -7.13 -19.24 -1.06
C LEU A 71 -8.50 -19.16 -0.38
N ALA A 72 -9.35 -18.22 -0.78
CA ALA A 72 -10.72 -18.16 -0.30
C ALA A 72 -11.49 -19.42 -0.68
N ALA A 73 -11.38 -19.90 -1.92
CA ALA A 73 -12.02 -21.12 -2.38
C ALA A 73 -11.50 -22.38 -1.66
N LEU A 74 -10.20 -22.47 -1.41
CA LEU A 74 -9.58 -23.65 -0.80
C LEU A 74 -9.74 -23.69 0.72
N ILE A 75 -9.86 -22.54 1.39
CA ILE A 75 -9.87 -22.44 2.85
C ILE A 75 -11.28 -22.06 3.36
N VAL A 76 -11.87 -21.01 2.80
CA VAL A 76 -13.13 -20.47 3.35
C VAL A 76 -14.32 -21.35 2.97
N ILE A 77 -14.35 -21.91 1.76
CA ILE A 77 -15.46 -22.78 1.34
C ILE A 77 -15.53 -24.05 2.19
N PRO A 78 -14.44 -24.83 2.38
CA PRO A 78 -14.52 -26.08 3.17
C PRO A 78 -14.57 -25.86 4.69
N PHE A 79 -13.92 -24.82 5.21
CA PHE A 79 -13.80 -24.59 6.66
C PHE A 79 -14.74 -23.51 7.21
N GLY A 80 -15.53 -22.90 6.35
CA GLY A 80 -16.52 -21.88 6.72
C GLY A 80 -15.92 -20.49 6.97
N GLN A 81 -16.80 -19.53 7.23
CA GLN A 81 -16.47 -18.10 7.34
C GLN A 81 -15.45 -17.80 8.48
N ALA A 82 -15.48 -18.53 9.58
CA ALA A 82 -14.56 -18.33 10.70
C ALA A 82 -13.08 -18.52 10.31
N SER A 83 -12.81 -19.31 9.24
CA SER A 83 -11.46 -19.52 8.73
C SER A 83 -10.81 -18.25 8.14
N ILE A 84 -11.60 -17.20 7.85
CA ILE A 84 -11.08 -15.87 7.49
C ILE A 84 -10.19 -15.32 8.61
N GLY A 85 -10.43 -15.70 9.86
CA GLY A 85 -9.58 -15.33 11.00
C GLY A 85 -8.11 -15.74 10.83
N TRP A 86 -7.80 -16.81 10.09
CA TRP A 86 -6.42 -17.21 9.79
C TRP A 86 -5.67 -16.17 8.97
N PHE A 87 -6.36 -15.45 8.08
CA PHE A 87 -5.78 -14.35 7.31
C PHE A 87 -5.42 -13.16 8.20
N ALA A 88 -6.06 -13.03 9.39
CA ALA A 88 -5.68 -12.02 10.37
C ALA A 88 -4.26 -12.26 10.92
N LEU A 89 -3.80 -13.52 11.03
CA LEU A 89 -2.41 -13.84 11.39
C LEU A 89 -1.43 -13.33 10.33
N ALA A 90 -1.76 -13.50 9.05
CA ALA A 90 -0.95 -12.95 7.97
C ALA A 90 -0.93 -11.41 8.01
N ALA A 91 -2.04 -10.77 8.35
CA ALA A 91 -2.12 -9.32 8.53
C ALA A 91 -1.27 -8.84 9.73
N LEU A 92 -1.24 -9.57 10.85
CA LEU A 92 -0.37 -9.28 11.98
C LEU A 92 1.11 -9.39 11.61
N LEU A 93 1.50 -10.43 10.90
CA LEU A 93 2.86 -10.62 10.40
C LEU A 93 3.25 -9.46 9.46
N ALA A 94 2.35 -9.06 8.56
CA ALA A 94 2.56 -7.91 7.69
C ALA A 94 2.74 -6.60 8.48
N ILE A 95 1.94 -6.37 9.53
CA ILE A 95 2.09 -5.22 10.43
C ILE A 95 3.47 -5.21 11.08
N PHE A 96 3.93 -6.34 11.59
CA PHE A 96 5.25 -6.45 12.21
C PHE A 96 6.39 -6.12 11.24
N ILE A 97 6.33 -6.67 10.03
CA ILE A 97 7.30 -6.36 8.95
C ILE A 97 7.27 -4.86 8.61
N LEU A 98 6.07 -4.29 8.49
CA LEU A 98 5.89 -2.87 8.14
C LEU A 98 6.41 -1.92 9.23
N ILE A 99 6.31 -2.28 10.51
CA ILE A 99 6.91 -1.50 11.59
C ILE A 99 8.44 -1.44 11.41
N LYS A 100 9.06 -2.57 11.10
CA LYS A 100 10.51 -2.61 10.84
C LYS A 100 10.91 -1.79 9.62
N ILE A 101 10.18 -1.94 8.51
CA ILE A 101 10.38 -1.16 7.29
C ILE A 101 10.13 0.33 7.53
N GLY A 102 9.07 0.69 8.27
CA GLY A 102 8.73 2.07 8.61
C GLY A 102 9.82 2.78 9.41
N ASN A 103 10.47 2.09 10.33
CA ASN A 103 11.61 2.63 11.09
C ASN A 103 12.84 2.87 10.18
N TRP A 104 13.11 1.95 9.25
CA TRP A 104 14.14 2.13 8.25
C TRP A 104 13.82 3.31 7.30
N TYR A 105 12.58 3.42 6.86
CA TYR A 105 12.09 4.49 6.00
C TYR A 105 12.22 5.88 6.63
N LYS A 106 11.83 6.03 7.89
CA LYS A 106 12.00 7.29 8.65
C LYS A 106 13.47 7.74 8.68
N ARG A 107 14.40 6.81 8.90
CA ARG A 107 15.84 7.11 8.90
C ARG A 107 16.33 7.58 7.52
N ARG A 108 15.86 6.96 6.45
CA ARG A 108 16.21 7.33 5.07
C ARG A 108 15.65 8.69 4.68
N LEU A 109 14.41 8.99 5.04
CA LEU A 109 13.79 10.30 4.82
C LEU A 109 14.53 11.42 5.56
N ALA A 110 14.92 11.20 6.82
CA ALA A 110 15.69 12.17 7.59
C ALA A 110 17.04 12.50 6.94
N VAL A 111 17.72 11.49 6.38
CA VAL A 111 18.98 11.68 5.63
C VAL A 111 18.73 12.41 4.30
N ALA A 112 17.67 12.06 3.57
CA ALA A 112 17.31 12.71 2.32
C ALA A 112 16.90 14.18 2.54
N ALA A 113 16.11 14.47 3.57
CA ALA A 113 15.74 15.84 3.93
C ALA A 113 16.96 16.71 4.29
N ARG A 114 17.93 16.17 5.02
CA ARG A 114 19.20 16.87 5.30
C ARG A 114 19.99 17.18 4.03
N LYS A 115 20.03 16.26 3.06
CA LYS A 115 20.69 16.50 1.76
C LYS A 115 19.96 17.55 0.95
N THR A 116 18.62 17.56 0.94
CA THR A 116 17.82 18.54 0.18
C THR A 116 18.00 19.94 0.75
N VAL A 117 18.06 20.11 2.07
CA VAL A 117 18.34 21.41 2.71
C VAL A 117 19.76 21.90 2.37
N ALA A 118 20.75 21.00 2.32
CA ALA A 118 22.11 21.36 1.91
C ALA A 118 22.22 21.72 0.41
N THR A 119 21.35 21.16 -0.44
CA THR A 119 21.36 21.42 -1.90
C THR A 119 20.41 22.57 -2.29
N ALA A 120 19.46 22.95 -1.43
CA ALA A 120 18.55 24.09 -1.66
C ALA A 120 19.26 25.46 -1.58
N ALA A 121 20.56 25.49 -1.28
CA ALA A 121 21.43 26.67 -1.46
C ALA A 121 21.83 26.92 -2.93
N ALA A 122 21.50 26.01 -3.87
CA ALA A 122 21.66 26.23 -5.31
C ALA A 122 20.33 26.73 -5.91
N PRO A 123 20.35 27.74 -6.81
CA PRO A 123 19.12 28.32 -7.34
C PRO A 123 18.30 27.27 -8.08
N ALA A 124 17.11 27.01 -7.59
CA ALA A 124 16.15 26.14 -8.24
C ALA A 124 15.84 26.70 -9.63
N HIS A 125 16.13 25.95 -10.69
CA HIS A 125 15.58 26.19 -12.03
C HIS A 125 14.07 25.99 -11.93
N GLY A 126 13.36 27.07 -11.58
CA GLY A 126 11.91 27.08 -11.42
C GLY A 126 11.23 26.75 -12.73
N LEU A 127 10.54 25.64 -12.77
CA LEU A 127 9.58 25.34 -13.83
C LEU A 127 8.59 26.51 -13.90
N THR A 128 8.53 27.16 -15.06
CA THR A 128 7.57 28.27 -15.30
C THR A 128 6.15 27.79 -14.93
N LYS A 129 5.38 28.63 -14.22
CA LYS A 129 3.99 28.33 -13.80
C LYS A 129 3.13 27.74 -14.93
N ARG A 130 3.42 28.14 -16.18
CA ARG A 130 2.75 27.62 -17.39
C ARG A 130 3.06 26.14 -17.65
N LYS A 131 4.31 25.69 -17.43
CA LYS A 131 4.71 24.27 -17.57
C LYS A 131 4.10 23.41 -16.46
N ILE A 132 3.99 23.93 -15.25
CA ILE A 132 3.33 23.23 -14.13
C ILE A 132 1.84 23.04 -14.43
N ARG A 133 1.14 24.08 -14.91
CA ARG A 133 -0.28 23.98 -15.30
C ARG A 133 -0.49 22.98 -16.44
N ALA A 134 0.35 23.02 -17.48
CA ALA A 134 0.28 22.06 -18.59
C ALA A 134 0.49 20.61 -18.10
N ALA A 135 1.48 20.38 -17.23
CA ALA A 135 1.72 19.07 -16.66
C ALA A 135 0.54 18.57 -15.80
N LEU A 136 -0.10 19.44 -15.02
CA LEU A 136 -1.27 19.10 -14.22
C LEU A 136 -2.50 18.80 -15.09
N ILE A 137 -2.69 19.51 -16.19
CA ILE A 137 -3.78 19.25 -17.14
C ILE A 137 -3.56 17.91 -17.85
N ILE A 138 -2.33 17.64 -18.33
CA ILE A 138 -1.97 16.36 -18.97
C ILE A 138 -2.16 15.21 -17.99
N LEU A 139 -1.71 15.37 -16.73
CA LEU A 139 -1.91 14.35 -15.70
C LEU A 139 -3.39 14.12 -15.41
N GLY A 140 -4.20 15.18 -15.36
CA GLY A 140 -5.66 15.10 -15.19
C GLY A 140 -6.33 14.33 -16.33
N VAL A 141 -5.95 14.60 -17.58
CA VAL A 141 -6.50 13.91 -18.77
C VAL A 141 -6.05 12.42 -18.84
N LEU A 142 -4.87 12.09 -18.31
CA LEU A 142 -4.37 10.71 -18.30
C LEU A 142 -4.99 9.85 -17.19
N VAL A 143 -5.53 10.47 -16.15
CA VAL A 143 -6.13 9.76 -14.98
C VAL A 143 -7.63 9.55 -15.17
N PHE A 144 -8.31 10.33 -16.01
CA PHE A 144 -9.72 10.20 -16.40
C PHE A 144 -9.87 9.78 -17.85
#